data_a7fbdec1527bdc64304766b10125f0c8
#
_entry.id   a7fbdec1527bdc64304766b10125f0c8
#
_cell.length_a   1.000
_cell.length_b   1.000
_cell.length_c   1.000
_cell.angle_alpha   90.00
_cell.angle_beta   90.00
_cell.angle_gamma   90.00
#
_symmetry.space_group_name_H-M   'P 1'
#
loop_
_entity.id
_entity.type
_entity.pdbx_description
1 polymer ?
#
loop_
_entity_poly.entity_id
_entity_poly.type
_entity_poly.pdbx_seq_one_letter_code
_entity_poly.pdbx_strand_id
1 'polypeptide(L)'
;RLMLALKTILSGADATPTLIFDEIDSGISGKSGQVVGEKLWQLTRQHQVLCVTHLPQIAAFADTHYNVNKQIFDERTMTIVNELRPEQRVREIAHIMGGDATEFSMKSAEEMLARSYLWKENWARHLPQA
;
A
#
# COMPACT_ATOMS: atom_id res chain seq x y z
N ARG A 1 17.57 -0.68 8.16
CA ARG A 1 17.43 -2.08 7.72
C ARG A 1 16.59 -2.19 6.43
N LEU A 2 15.43 -1.55 6.36
CA LEU A 2 14.55 -1.55 5.18
C LEU A 2 15.21 -0.95 3.94
N MET A 3 15.92 0.18 4.07
CA MET A 3 16.64 0.82 2.98
C MET A 3 17.72 -0.08 2.37
N LEU A 4 18.36 -0.94 3.18
CA LEU A 4 19.37 -1.88 2.69
C LEU A 4 18.72 -3.02 1.90
N ALA A 5 17.60 -3.56 2.39
CA ALA A 5 16.81 -4.60 1.70
C ALA A 5 16.27 -4.09 0.37
N LEU A 6 15.67 -2.89 0.34
CA LEU A 6 15.18 -2.26 -0.89
C LEU A 6 16.31 -1.94 -1.88
N LYS A 7 17.48 -1.50 -1.41
CA LYS A 7 18.64 -1.28 -2.29
C LYS A 7 19.17 -2.59 -2.91
N THR A 8 19.17 -3.67 -2.16
CA THR A 8 19.61 -4.98 -2.65
C THR A 8 18.66 -5.51 -3.73
N ILE A 9 17.37 -5.36 -3.55
CA ILE A 9 16.34 -5.74 -4.51
C ILE A 9 16.39 -4.85 -5.77
N LEU A 10 16.62 -3.54 -5.61
CA LEU A 10 16.74 -2.58 -6.70
C LEU A 10 18.00 -2.75 -7.54
N SER A 11 19.00 -3.49 -7.06
CA SER A 11 20.25 -3.73 -7.81
C SER A 11 20.15 -4.77 -8.92
N GLY A 12 18.96 -5.30 -9.20
CA GLY A 12 18.69 -6.13 -10.38
C GLY A 12 19.33 -7.53 -10.36
N ALA A 13 19.80 -7.98 -9.20
CA ALA A 13 20.54 -9.25 -9.10
C ALA A 13 19.62 -10.48 -8.94
N ASP A 14 18.34 -10.30 -8.60
CA ASP A 14 17.42 -11.40 -8.33
C ASP A 14 16.26 -11.43 -9.31
N ALA A 15 16.15 -12.55 -10.04
CA ALA A 15 15.02 -12.88 -10.91
C ALA A 15 13.78 -13.34 -10.11
N THR A 16 13.59 -12.87 -8.88
CA THR A 16 12.47 -13.24 -8.02
C THR A 16 11.18 -12.59 -8.53
N PRO A 17 10.18 -13.34 -9.01
CA PRO A 17 9.01 -12.76 -9.66
C PRO A 17 8.05 -12.08 -8.68
N THR A 18 7.99 -12.53 -7.42
CA THR A 18 7.06 -12.05 -6.40
C THR A 18 7.80 -11.68 -5.11
N LEU A 19 7.53 -10.50 -4.60
CA LEU A 19 8.09 -9.98 -3.35
C LEU A 19 6.96 -9.82 -2.34
N ILE A 20 7.16 -10.36 -1.14
CA ILE A 20 6.19 -10.27 -0.04
C ILE A 20 6.84 -9.47 1.09
N PHE A 21 6.18 -8.37 1.48
CA PHE A 21 6.59 -7.50 2.58
C PHE A 21 5.55 -7.59 3.70
N ASP A 22 5.97 -8.11 4.83
CA ASP A 22 5.17 -8.19 6.05
C ASP A 22 5.82 -7.32 7.14
N GLU A 23 5.00 -6.59 7.91
CA GLU A 23 5.45 -5.67 8.97
C GLU A 23 6.51 -4.63 8.53
N ILE A 24 6.50 -4.23 7.26
CA ILE A 24 7.47 -3.30 6.67
C ILE A 24 7.39 -1.91 7.32
N ASP A 25 6.26 -1.56 7.88
CA ASP A 25 5.91 -0.28 8.48
C ASP A 25 6.17 -0.21 9.99
N SER A 26 6.70 -1.27 10.59
CA SER A 26 7.12 -1.27 11.99
C SER A 26 8.17 -0.20 12.26
N GLY A 27 7.84 0.80 13.10
CA GLY A 27 8.71 1.94 13.44
C GLY A 27 8.81 3.03 12.38
N ILE A 28 7.94 3.02 11.36
CA ILE A 28 7.87 4.06 10.33
C ILE A 28 6.75 5.06 10.65
N SER A 29 7.04 6.35 10.52
CA SER A 29 6.07 7.44 10.67
C SER A 29 5.48 7.87 9.32
N GLY A 30 4.37 8.65 9.34
CA GLY A 30 3.60 9.02 8.16
C GLY A 30 4.37 9.54 6.97
N LYS A 31 5.34 10.48 7.16
CA LYS A 31 6.16 11.01 6.04
C LYS A 31 7.06 9.94 5.43
N SER A 32 7.65 9.10 6.25
CA SER A 32 8.48 7.98 5.79
C SER A 32 7.64 6.90 5.11
N GLY A 33 6.39 6.72 5.54
CA GLY A 33 5.44 5.79 4.93
C GLY A 33 5.15 6.10 3.46
N GLN A 34 5.01 7.39 3.11
CA GLN A 34 4.86 7.80 1.71
C GLN A 34 6.06 7.38 0.85
N VAL A 35 7.29 7.67 1.30
CA VAL A 35 8.51 7.30 0.58
C VAL A 35 8.63 5.78 0.40
N VAL A 36 8.22 5.02 1.42
CA VAL A 36 8.17 3.55 1.33
C VAL A 36 7.15 3.11 0.30
N GLY A 37 5.94 3.67 0.30
CA GLY A 37 4.90 3.38 -0.70
C GLY A 37 5.38 3.65 -2.14
N GLU A 38 6.04 4.80 -2.36
CA GLU A 38 6.64 5.16 -3.65
C GLU A 38 7.67 4.12 -4.11
N LYS A 39 8.54 3.69 -3.21
CA LYS A 39 9.59 2.70 -3.50
C LYS A 39 9.01 1.31 -3.76
N LEU A 40 8.02 0.88 -2.98
CA LEU A 40 7.32 -0.39 -3.21
C LEU A 40 6.64 -0.40 -4.57
N TRP A 41 5.97 0.70 -4.92
CA TRP A 41 5.31 0.79 -6.22
C TRP A 41 6.30 0.77 -7.39
N GLN A 42 7.48 1.39 -7.26
CA GLN A 42 8.53 1.31 -8.28
C GLN A 42 8.99 -0.13 -8.54
N LEU A 43 8.99 -0.99 -7.52
CA LEU A 43 9.35 -2.41 -7.66
C LEU A 43 8.34 -3.19 -8.51
N THR A 44 7.08 -2.73 -8.59
CA THR A 44 6.02 -3.44 -9.35
C THR A 44 6.29 -3.50 -10.86
N ARG A 45 7.25 -2.73 -11.36
CA ARG A 45 7.66 -2.81 -12.78
C ARG A 45 8.33 -4.13 -13.16
N GLN A 46 8.98 -4.76 -12.22
CA GLN A 46 9.75 -6.00 -12.45
C GLN A 46 9.26 -7.16 -11.60
N HIS A 47 8.46 -6.86 -10.56
CA HIS A 47 8.02 -7.83 -9.57
C HIS A 47 6.52 -7.69 -9.29
N GLN A 48 5.87 -8.79 -8.95
CA GLN A 48 4.62 -8.71 -8.22
C GLN A 48 4.95 -8.37 -6.76
N VAL A 49 4.35 -7.31 -6.22
CA VAL A 49 4.59 -6.87 -4.83
C VAL A 49 3.34 -7.08 -4.00
N LEU A 50 3.45 -7.89 -2.95
CA LEU A 50 2.44 -8.07 -1.91
C LEU A 50 2.94 -7.40 -0.63
N CYS A 51 2.15 -6.49 -0.06
CA CYS A 51 2.53 -5.78 1.15
C CYS A 51 1.40 -5.83 2.17
N VAL A 52 1.71 -6.27 3.38
CA VAL A 52 0.83 -6.16 4.55
C VAL A 52 1.23 -4.90 5.32
N THR A 53 0.30 -3.99 5.51
CA THR A 53 0.56 -2.69 6.14
C THR A 53 -0.64 -2.17 6.93
N HIS A 54 -0.38 -1.43 7.99
CA HIS A 54 -1.36 -0.63 8.73
C HIS A 54 -1.20 0.88 8.48
N LEU A 55 -0.27 1.28 7.58
CA LEU A 55 -0.06 2.68 7.24
C LEU A 55 -0.88 3.07 6.00
N PRO A 56 -1.79 4.04 6.11
CA PRO A 56 -2.61 4.52 5.00
C PRO A 56 -1.76 5.08 3.85
N GLN A 57 -0.59 5.67 4.15
CA GLN A 57 0.34 6.21 3.16
C GLN A 57 0.91 5.11 2.24
N ILE A 58 1.17 3.91 2.77
CA ILE A 58 1.62 2.76 1.98
C ILE A 58 0.44 2.16 1.21
N ALA A 59 -0.69 1.92 1.89
CA ALA A 59 -1.89 1.36 1.30
C ALA A 59 -2.43 2.19 0.12
N ALA A 60 -2.27 3.53 0.16
CA ALA A 60 -2.67 4.42 -0.91
C ALA A 60 -1.91 4.17 -2.24
N PHE A 61 -0.69 3.64 -2.18
CA PHE A 61 0.11 3.31 -3.37
C PHE A 61 -0.23 1.94 -4.00
N ALA A 62 -1.04 1.10 -3.35
CA ALA A 62 -1.44 -0.17 -3.94
C ALA A 62 -2.24 0.03 -5.24
N ASP A 63 -2.08 -0.83 -6.23
CA ASP A 63 -2.93 -0.88 -7.42
C ASP A 63 -4.19 -1.69 -7.13
N THR A 64 -4.05 -2.77 -6.36
CA THR A 64 -5.16 -3.57 -5.81
C THR A 64 -5.07 -3.56 -4.29
N HIS A 65 -6.20 -3.34 -3.61
CA HIS A 65 -6.26 -3.27 -2.15
C HIS A 65 -7.20 -4.36 -1.63
N TYR A 66 -6.69 -5.20 -0.75
CA TYR A 66 -7.44 -6.23 -0.04
C TYR A 66 -7.60 -5.85 1.43
N ASN A 67 -8.83 -6.00 1.94
CA ASN A 67 -9.10 -5.92 3.37
C ASN A 67 -9.18 -7.33 3.95
N VAL A 68 -8.51 -7.55 5.07
CA VAL A 68 -8.46 -8.83 5.77
C VAL A 68 -9.16 -8.70 7.12
N ASN A 69 -10.29 -9.36 7.28
CA ASN A 69 -11.11 -9.31 8.48
C ASN A 69 -11.27 -10.69 9.10
N LYS A 70 -11.30 -10.73 10.44
CA LYS A 70 -11.71 -11.91 11.19
C LYS A 70 -13.18 -11.79 11.56
N GLN A 71 -13.97 -12.80 11.21
CA GLN A 71 -15.38 -12.90 11.56
C GLN A 71 -15.62 -14.20 12.33
N ILE A 72 -16.53 -14.16 13.29
CA ILE A 72 -16.91 -15.33 14.07
C ILE A 72 -18.23 -15.86 13.50
N PHE A 73 -18.22 -17.09 13.01
CA PHE A 73 -19.38 -17.85 12.56
C PHE A 73 -19.46 -19.16 13.37
N ASP A 74 -20.59 -19.41 14.00
CA ASP A 74 -20.84 -20.65 14.78
C ASP A 74 -19.65 -21.04 15.67
N GLU A 75 -19.21 -20.10 16.53
CA GLU A 75 -18.07 -20.24 17.45
C GLU A 75 -16.69 -20.49 16.78
N ARG A 76 -16.61 -20.39 15.44
CA ARG A 76 -15.34 -20.49 14.71
C ARG A 76 -14.93 -19.15 14.15
N THR A 77 -13.67 -18.82 14.32
CA THR A 77 -13.09 -17.61 13.69
C THR A 77 -12.69 -17.93 12.27
N MET A 78 -13.25 -17.18 11.32
CA MET A 78 -12.88 -17.23 9.90
C MET A 78 -12.18 -15.97 9.49
N THR A 79 -11.13 -16.10 8.68
CA THR A 79 -10.48 -14.94 8.02
C THR A 79 -11.10 -14.75 6.65
N ILE A 80 -11.63 -13.56 6.40
CA ILE A 80 -12.23 -13.17 5.13
C ILE A 80 -11.33 -12.14 4.47
N VAL A 81 -11.01 -12.38 3.20
CA VAL A 81 -10.22 -11.49 2.36
C VAL A 81 -11.12 -10.95 1.25
N ASN A 82 -11.27 -9.63 1.19
CA ASN A 82 -12.09 -8.96 0.20
C ASN A 82 -11.26 -7.97 -0.60
N GLU A 83 -11.35 -8.03 -1.93
CA GLU A 83 -10.85 -6.99 -2.80
C GLU A 83 -11.76 -5.75 -2.70
N LEU A 84 -11.16 -4.58 -2.47
CA LEU A 84 -11.89 -3.35 -2.29
C LEU A 84 -12.12 -2.62 -3.61
N ARG A 85 -13.37 -2.26 -3.88
CA ARG A 85 -13.74 -1.31 -4.94
C ARG A 85 -13.29 0.11 -4.58
N PRO A 86 -13.21 1.05 -5.55
CA PRO A 86 -12.71 2.40 -5.29
C PRO A 86 -13.36 3.11 -4.09
N GLU A 87 -14.69 3.05 -3.96
CA GLU A 87 -15.41 3.71 -2.87
C GLU A 87 -15.15 3.03 -1.52
N GLN A 88 -15.02 1.70 -1.52
CA GLN A 88 -14.67 0.92 -0.32
C GLN A 88 -13.22 1.21 0.10
N ARG A 89 -12.34 1.41 -0.86
CA ARG A 89 -10.93 1.74 -0.62
C ARG A 89 -10.78 3.10 0.09
N VAL A 90 -11.55 4.11 -0.31
CA VAL A 90 -11.57 5.41 0.38
C VAL A 90 -11.96 5.23 1.85
N ARG A 91 -13.02 4.46 2.12
CA ARG A 91 -13.49 4.18 3.50
C ARG A 91 -12.43 3.43 4.31
N GLU A 92 -11.78 2.45 3.71
CA GLU A 92 -10.74 1.68 4.38
C GLU A 92 -9.52 2.54 4.74
N ILE A 93 -9.06 3.39 3.82
CA ILE A 93 -7.99 4.35 4.10
C ILE A 93 -8.40 5.31 5.22
N ALA A 94 -9.62 5.84 5.19
CA ALA A 94 -10.14 6.70 6.26
C ALA A 94 -10.18 5.97 7.62
N HIS A 95 -10.59 4.70 7.62
CA HIS A 95 -10.61 3.86 8.82
C HIS A 95 -9.20 3.65 9.40
N ILE A 96 -8.23 3.32 8.57
CA ILE A 96 -6.82 3.17 8.97
C ILE A 96 -6.25 4.48 9.54
N MET A 97 -6.70 5.63 9.04
CA MET A 97 -6.24 6.96 9.52
C MET A 97 -6.72 7.32 10.92
N GLY A 98 -7.87 6.86 11.36
CA GLY A 98 -8.40 7.31 12.64
C GLY A 98 -9.63 6.57 13.17
N GLY A 99 -9.98 5.44 12.64
CA GLY A 99 -11.04 4.55 13.13
C GLY A 99 -12.41 4.85 12.54
N ASP A 100 -12.96 6.06 12.69
CA ASP A 100 -14.28 6.40 12.17
C ASP A 100 -14.23 7.08 10.81
N ALA A 101 -15.10 6.65 9.89
CA ALA A 101 -15.27 7.26 8.58
C ALA A 101 -16.09 8.56 8.70
N THR A 102 -15.50 9.60 9.25
CA THR A 102 -16.07 10.95 9.29
C THR A 102 -15.92 11.62 7.92
N GLU A 103 -16.71 12.69 7.68
CA GLU A 103 -16.57 13.49 6.45
C GLU A 103 -15.13 14.01 6.27
N PHE A 104 -14.49 14.42 7.36
CA PHE A 104 -13.10 14.90 7.34
C PHE A 104 -12.11 13.77 6.99
N SER A 105 -12.21 12.60 7.61
CA SER A 105 -11.31 11.47 7.33
C SER A 105 -11.51 10.91 5.92
N MET A 106 -12.75 10.89 5.42
CA MET A 106 -13.07 10.50 4.05
C MET A 106 -12.41 11.43 3.02
N LYS A 107 -12.57 12.75 3.20
CA LYS A 107 -11.92 13.74 2.34
C LYS A 107 -10.40 13.63 2.36
N SER A 108 -9.81 13.44 3.54
CA SER A 108 -8.37 13.24 3.69
C SER A 108 -7.89 11.97 2.99
N ALA A 109 -8.68 10.90 3.04
CA ALA A 109 -8.38 9.64 2.33
C ALA A 109 -8.45 9.81 0.80
N GLU A 110 -9.46 10.52 0.29
CA GLU A 110 -9.58 10.87 -1.13
C GLU A 110 -8.37 11.68 -1.62
N GLU A 111 -7.97 12.69 -0.87
CA GLU A 111 -6.79 13.52 -1.18
C GLU A 111 -5.49 12.69 -1.18
N MET A 112 -5.36 11.75 -0.24
CA MET A 112 -4.19 10.85 -0.18
C MET A 112 -4.12 9.94 -1.40
N LEU A 113 -5.24 9.32 -1.78
CA LEU A 113 -5.34 8.47 -2.97
C LEU A 113 -5.08 9.27 -4.25
N ALA A 114 -5.67 10.46 -4.40
CA ALA A 114 -5.44 11.33 -5.54
C ALA A 114 -3.96 11.72 -5.67
N ARG A 115 -3.30 12.04 -4.55
CA ARG A 115 -1.88 12.38 -4.51
C ARG A 115 -1.00 11.21 -4.94
N SER A 116 -1.28 10.00 -4.47
CA SER A 116 -0.53 8.80 -4.88
C SER A 116 -0.70 8.52 -6.36
N TYR A 117 -1.91 8.69 -6.90
CA TYR A 117 -2.21 8.54 -8.33
C TYR A 117 -1.43 9.55 -9.19
N LEU A 118 -1.49 10.83 -8.84
CA LEU A 118 -0.73 11.89 -9.55
C LEU A 118 0.77 11.64 -9.52
N TRP A 119 1.29 11.17 -8.39
CA TRP A 119 2.70 10.82 -8.29
C TRP A 119 3.07 9.67 -9.25
N LYS A 120 2.27 8.62 -9.32
CA LYS A 120 2.45 7.50 -10.25
C LYS A 120 2.45 7.95 -11.71
N GLU A 121 1.49 8.80 -12.10
CA GLU A 121 1.43 9.35 -13.45
C GLU A 121 2.65 10.19 -13.80
N ASN A 122 3.06 11.08 -12.90
CA ASN A 122 4.23 11.91 -13.11
C ASN A 122 5.50 11.08 -13.22
N TRP A 123 5.64 10.08 -12.36
CA TRP A 123 6.80 9.19 -12.40
C TRP A 123 6.85 8.39 -13.71
N ALA A 124 5.71 7.88 -14.20
CA ALA A 124 5.62 7.16 -15.46
C ALA A 124 6.02 8.02 -16.69
N ARG A 125 5.70 9.32 -16.67
CA ARG A 125 6.07 10.26 -17.74
C ARG A 125 7.56 10.57 -17.81
N HIS A 126 8.28 10.49 -16.70
CA HIS A 126 9.71 10.82 -16.60
C HIS A 126 10.63 9.61 -16.75
N LEU A 127 10.08 8.45 -17.08
CA LEU A 127 10.91 7.28 -17.38
C LEU A 127 11.62 7.46 -18.71
N PRO A 128 12.93 7.13 -18.80
CA PRO A 128 13.58 7.00 -20.09
C PRO A 128 12.82 5.95 -20.90
N GLN A 129 12.37 6.34 -22.08
CA GLN A 129 11.81 5.38 -23.04
C GLN A 129 12.95 4.46 -23.42
N ALA A 130 12.77 3.17 -23.10
CA ALA A 130 13.72 2.13 -23.51
C ALA A 130 13.62 1.89 -25.00
#